data_be6b4d9689ffa784891d03d661767d63
#
_entry.id   be6b4d9689ffa784891d03d661767d63
#
_cell.length_a   1.000
_cell.length_b   1.000
_cell.length_c   1.000
_cell.angle_alpha   90.00
_cell.angle_beta   90.00
_cell.angle_gamma   90.00
#
_symmetry.space_group_name_H-M   'P 1'
#
loop_
_entity.id
_entity.type
_entity.pdbx_description
1 polymer ?
#
loop_
_entity_poly.entity_id
_entity_poly.type
_entity_poly.pdbx_seq_one_letter_code
_entity_poly.pdbx_strand_id
1 'polypeptide(L)'
;KLYGGIAVFHLTQPKLKYALGNEDKLKAKLILHTGAQIDIPKTEWASEASILFINQGPHQQLLINAMMKARLKNGTKYTGIYTESYFGFGLIHRLKDAIAPQVLLEFGSCKIGLLYELVVSQINQASYGGFEISFQWANTRNALFKSRGSKGYIKTKNM
;
A
#
# COMPACT_ATOMS: atom_id res chain seq x y z
N LYS A 1 -7.18 -5.39 -10.39
CA LYS A 1 -7.74 -4.28 -9.60
C LYS A 1 -6.90 -3.04 -9.85
N LEU A 2 -7.53 -1.88 -10.08
CA LEU A 2 -6.87 -0.59 -10.25
C LEU A 2 -7.33 0.34 -9.12
N TYR A 3 -6.41 1.13 -8.57
CA TYR A 3 -6.73 2.13 -7.55
C TYR A 3 -5.88 3.38 -7.75
N GLY A 4 -6.35 4.51 -7.23
CA GLY A 4 -5.61 5.76 -7.25
C GLY A 4 -6.29 6.79 -6.36
N GLY A 5 -5.54 7.82 -5.97
CA GLY A 5 -6.04 8.88 -5.13
C GLY A 5 -5.16 10.11 -5.13
N ILE A 6 -5.76 11.19 -4.70
CA ILE A 6 -5.13 12.51 -4.56
C ILE A 6 -5.42 13.02 -3.16
N ALA A 7 -4.40 13.53 -2.47
CA ALA A 7 -4.56 14.19 -1.18
C ALA A 7 -3.76 15.49 -1.17
N VAL A 8 -4.37 16.53 -0.58
CA VAL A 8 -3.72 17.83 -0.39
C VAL A 8 -3.78 18.19 1.08
N PHE A 9 -2.62 18.49 1.67
CA PHE A 9 -2.48 18.89 3.06
C PHE A 9 -1.96 20.32 3.13
N HIS A 10 -2.21 20.98 4.27
CA HIS A 10 -1.73 22.34 4.54
C HIS A 10 -2.13 23.37 3.48
N LEU A 11 -3.35 23.25 2.94
CA LEU A 11 -3.87 24.12 1.88
C LEU A 11 -3.84 25.61 2.29
N THR A 12 -4.11 25.89 3.57
CA THR A 12 -4.10 27.23 4.15
C THR A 12 -2.70 27.79 4.42
N GLN A 13 -1.66 26.98 4.25
CA GLN A 13 -0.25 27.35 4.47
C GLN A 13 -0.04 28.11 5.79
N PRO A 14 -0.36 27.52 6.96
CA PRO A 14 -0.28 28.21 8.23
C PRO A 14 1.14 28.71 8.50
N LYS A 15 1.24 29.86 9.14
CA LYS A 15 2.53 30.41 9.60
C LYS A 15 3.01 29.65 10.83
N LEU A 16 4.23 29.19 10.80
CA LEU A 16 4.92 28.58 11.93
C LEU A 16 5.76 29.66 12.61
N LYS A 17 5.50 29.92 13.89
CA LYS A 17 6.32 30.82 14.71
C LYS A 17 7.32 29.99 15.50
N TYR A 18 8.59 30.17 15.22
CA TYR A 18 9.67 29.57 16.01
C TYR A 18 10.08 30.50 17.16
N ALA A 19 10.58 29.94 18.25
CA ALA A 19 10.98 30.67 19.45
C ALA A 19 12.05 31.76 19.20
N LEU A 20 12.79 31.66 18.09
CA LEU A 20 13.84 32.59 17.67
C LEU A 20 13.35 33.73 16.75
N GLY A 21 12.05 33.94 16.63
CA GLY A 21 11.46 35.05 15.87
C GLY A 21 11.38 34.85 14.34
N ASN A 22 11.85 33.74 13.80
CA ASN A 22 11.70 33.44 12.39
C ASN A 22 10.28 32.92 12.12
N GLU A 23 9.56 33.58 11.22
CA GLU A 23 8.27 33.10 10.71
C GLU A 23 8.53 32.33 9.41
N ASP A 24 8.09 31.06 9.36
CA ASP A 24 8.07 30.27 8.13
C ASP A 24 6.62 29.86 7.81
N LYS A 25 6.32 29.62 6.54
CA LYS A 25 5.02 29.13 6.09
C LYS A 25 5.12 27.65 5.78
N LEU A 26 4.24 26.86 6.39
CA LEU A 26 4.12 25.45 6.06
C LEU A 26 3.55 25.33 4.64
N LYS A 27 4.38 24.90 3.69
CA LYS A 27 3.99 24.77 2.29
C LYS A 27 2.94 23.67 2.11
N ALA A 28 2.01 23.88 1.19
CA ALA A 28 1.03 22.86 0.83
C ALA A 28 1.74 21.58 0.37
N LYS A 29 1.20 20.41 0.81
CA LYS A 29 1.71 19.08 0.46
C LYS A 29 0.71 18.40 -0.45
N LEU A 30 1.13 18.07 -1.66
CA LEU A 30 0.37 17.28 -2.63
C LEU A 30 0.86 15.83 -2.59
N ILE A 31 -0.06 14.90 -2.51
CA ILE A 31 0.19 13.46 -2.63
C ILE A 31 -0.67 12.90 -3.74
N LEU A 32 -0.03 12.24 -4.70
CA LEU A 32 -0.68 11.48 -5.76
C LEU A 32 -0.27 10.02 -5.62
N HIS A 33 -1.22 9.10 -5.67
CA HIS A 33 -0.88 7.69 -5.72
C HIS A 33 -1.75 6.95 -6.73
N THR A 34 -1.17 5.94 -7.35
CA THR A 34 -1.87 5.01 -8.22
C THR A 34 -1.23 3.64 -8.13
N GLY A 35 -1.99 2.61 -8.36
CA GLY A 35 -1.48 1.25 -8.38
C GLY A 35 -2.43 0.28 -9.04
N ALA A 36 -1.87 -0.85 -9.45
CA ALA A 36 -2.59 -1.94 -10.08
C ALA A 36 -2.17 -3.27 -9.49
N GLN A 37 -3.14 -4.15 -9.29
CA GLN A 37 -2.92 -5.57 -9.00
C GLN A 37 -3.51 -6.38 -10.14
N ILE A 38 -2.72 -7.29 -10.69
CA ILE A 38 -3.05 -8.15 -11.81
C ILE A 38 -2.83 -9.59 -11.37
N ASP A 39 -3.89 -10.40 -11.37
CA ASP A 39 -3.79 -11.83 -11.16
C ASP A 39 -3.32 -12.48 -12.48
N ILE A 40 -2.29 -13.33 -12.41
CA ILE A 40 -1.73 -13.98 -13.59
C ILE A 40 -2.60 -15.21 -13.91
N PRO A 41 -3.28 -15.25 -15.08
CA PRO A 41 -4.20 -16.32 -15.40
C PRO A 41 -3.53 -17.71 -15.37
N LYS A 42 -4.23 -18.72 -14.87
CA LYS A 42 -3.78 -20.12 -14.75
C LYS A 42 -2.57 -20.33 -13.82
N THR A 43 -2.26 -19.37 -12.97
CA THR A 43 -1.19 -19.48 -11.96
C THR A 43 -1.69 -19.07 -10.59
N GLU A 44 -0.95 -19.39 -9.54
CA GLU A 44 -1.21 -18.93 -8.16
C GLU A 44 -0.47 -17.61 -7.87
N TRP A 45 -0.05 -16.88 -8.92
CA TRP A 45 0.69 -15.65 -8.80
C TRP A 45 -0.16 -14.43 -9.13
N ALA A 46 0.09 -13.35 -8.40
CA ALA A 46 -0.40 -12.01 -8.70
C ALA A 46 0.76 -11.02 -8.71
N SER A 47 0.69 -10.03 -9.57
CA SER A 47 1.63 -8.92 -9.62
C SER A 47 0.95 -7.65 -9.10
N GLU A 48 1.66 -6.88 -8.29
CA GLU A 48 1.22 -5.58 -7.81
C GLU A 48 2.28 -4.54 -8.13
N ALA A 49 1.87 -3.41 -8.71
CA ALA A 49 2.73 -2.26 -8.92
C ALA A 49 2.03 -1.00 -8.47
N SER A 50 2.76 -0.07 -7.85
CA SER A 50 2.20 1.21 -7.43
C SER A 50 3.25 2.33 -7.52
N ILE A 51 2.75 3.54 -7.69
CA ILE A 51 3.52 4.77 -7.73
C ILE A 51 2.93 5.74 -6.73
N LEU A 52 3.79 6.36 -5.93
CA LEU A 52 3.45 7.41 -4.99
C LEU A 52 4.34 8.62 -5.26
N PHE A 53 3.72 9.75 -5.56
CA PHE A 53 4.38 11.04 -5.74
C PHE A 53 3.98 11.98 -4.62
N ILE A 54 4.98 12.58 -3.98
CA ILE A 54 4.81 13.55 -2.90
C ILE A 54 5.55 14.84 -3.30
N ASN A 55 4.86 15.96 -3.18
CA ASN A 55 5.45 17.29 -3.40
C ASN A 55 5.11 18.20 -2.22
N GLN A 56 6.11 18.81 -1.61
CA GLN A 56 5.93 19.82 -0.57
C GLN A 56 6.99 20.92 -0.68
N GLY A 57 6.60 22.03 -1.28
CA GLY A 57 7.53 23.12 -1.56
C GLY A 57 8.70 22.69 -2.46
N PRO A 58 9.96 22.82 -2.04
CA PRO A 58 11.12 22.41 -2.84
C PRO A 58 11.36 20.89 -2.82
N HIS A 59 10.70 20.16 -1.90
CA HIS A 59 10.94 18.74 -1.71
C HIS A 59 9.96 17.92 -2.57
N GLN A 60 10.53 17.09 -3.42
CA GLN A 60 9.79 16.15 -4.26
C GLN A 60 10.29 14.74 -4.00
N GLN A 61 9.37 13.79 -3.91
CA GLN A 61 9.69 12.39 -3.70
C GLN A 61 8.82 11.52 -4.60
N LEU A 62 9.44 10.58 -5.28
CA LEU A 62 8.78 9.57 -6.10
C LEU A 62 9.16 8.20 -5.60
N LEU A 63 8.15 7.42 -5.19
CA LEU A 63 8.30 6.02 -4.81
C LEU A 63 7.63 5.14 -5.86
N ILE A 64 8.33 4.11 -6.27
CA ILE A 64 7.83 3.07 -7.17
C ILE A 64 7.91 1.75 -6.40
N ASN A 65 6.81 1.05 -6.31
CA ASN A 65 6.73 -0.27 -5.69
C ASN A 65 6.36 -1.31 -6.74
N ALA A 66 7.06 -2.43 -6.73
CA ALA A 66 6.73 -3.61 -7.51
C ALA A 66 6.81 -4.85 -6.61
N MET A 67 5.77 -5.68 -6.62
CA MET A 67 5.64 -6.86 -5.77
C MET A 67 5.02 -8.02 -6.54
N MET A 68 5.55 -9.21 -6.32
CA MET A 68 4.94 -10.48 -6.74
C MET A 68 4.37 -11.16 -5.52
N LYS A 69 3.14 -11.69 -5.63
CA LYS A 69 2.42 -12.40 -4.56
C LYS A 69 2.10 -13.82 -5.03
N ALA A 70 2.51 -14.80 -4.24
CA ALA A 70 2.13 -16.19 -4.42
C ALA A 70 0.98 -16.53 -3.47
N ARG A 71 -0.09 -17.13 -3.99
CA ARG A 71 -1.19 -17.65 -3.17
C ARG A 71 -0.74 -18.96 -2.53
N LEU A 72 -0.69 -18.98 -1.18
CA LEU A 72 -0.26 -20.16 -0.41
C LEU A 72 -1.42 -21.11 -0.14
N LYS A 73 -2.64 -20.59 0.01
CA LYS A 73 -3.82 -21.39 0.32
C LYS A 73 -5.07 -20.77 -0.30
N ASN A 74 -5.83 -21.64 -0.99
CA ASN A 74 -7.16 -21.27 -1.45
C ASN A 74 -8.15 -21.38 -0.28
N GLY A 75 -8.96 -20.34 -0.08
CA GLY A 75 -10.03 -20.38 0.91
C GLY A 75 -11.06 -21.46 0.56
N THR A 76 -11.42 -22.32 1.51
CA THR A 76 -12.44 -23.35 1.29
C THR A 76 -13.85 -22.77 1.50
N LYS A 77 -14.74 -22.98 0.53
CA LYS A 77 -16.14 -22.54 0.58
C LYS A 77 -16.98 -23.26 1.66
N TYR A 78 -16.52 -24.41 2.14
CA TYR A 78 -17.32 -25.30 3.00
C TYR A 78 -17.25 -24.99 4.49
N THR A 79 -16.18 -24.42 4.99
CA THR A 79 -16.00 -24.20 6.45
C THR A 79 -16.32 -22.78 6.92
N GLY A 80 -16.75 -21.88 6.03
CA GLY A 80 -17.03 -20.48 6.37
C GLY A 80 -15.82 -19.65 6.83
N ILE A 81 -14.66 -20.28 6.98
CA ILE A 81 -13.39 -19.63 7.34
C ILE A 81 -12.57 -19.46 6.07
N TYR A 82 -12.94 -18.41 5.29
CA TYR A 82 -12.17 -18.03 4.13
C TYR A 82 -10.93 -17.26 4.57
N THR A 83 -9.84 -17.95 4.71
CA THR A 83 -8.56 -17.31 4.95
C THR A 83 -7.67 -17.61 3.76
N GLU A 84 -7.79 -16.79 2.71
CA GLU A 84 -6.77 -16.76 1.66
C GLU A 84 -5.47 -16.25 2.27
N SER A 85 -4.39 -16.94 1.96
CA SER A 85 -3.07 -16.57 2.46
C SER A 85 -2.16 -16.32 1.27
N TYR A 86 -1.39 -15.24 1.34
CA TYR A 86 -0.44 -14.85 0.31
C TYR A 86 0.93 -14.61 0.93
N PHE A 87 1.95 -15.01 0.20
CA PHE A 87 3.32 -14.60 0.42
C PHE A 87 3.74 -13.67 -0.71
N GLY A 88 4.23 -12.48 -0.35
CA GLY A 88 4.70 -11.48 -1.30
C GLY A 88 6.17 -11.18 -1.10
N PHE A 89 6.85 -10.89 -2.20
CA PHE A 89 8.18 -10.30 -2.18
C PHE A 89 8.25 -9.21 -3.24
N GLY A 90 9.01 -8.17 -2.97
CA GLY A 90 9.03 -7.01 -3.85
C GLY A 90 10.14 -6.04 -3.53
N LEU A 91 10.11 -4.93 -4.24
CA LEU A 91 11.08 -3.87 -4.15
C LEU A 91 10.36 -2.52 -4.15
N ILE A 92 10.71 -1.65 -3.22
CA ILE A 92 10.36 -0.23 -3.25
C ILE A 92 11.62 0.53 -3.68
N HIS A 93 11.46 1.37 -4.68
CA HIS A 93 12.49 2.31 -5.12
C HIS A 93 12.03 3.74 -4.81
N ARG A 94 12.71 4.40 -3.91
CA ARG A 94 12.61 5.85 -3.67
C ARG A 94 13.63 6.54 -4.57
N LEU A 95 13.12 7.23 -5.59
CA LEU A 95 13.97 7.79 -6.64
C LEU A 95 15.02 8.74 -6.06
N LYS A 96 16.30 8.51 -6.43
CA LYS A 96 17.48 9.26 -5.99
C LYS A 96 17.82 9.16 -4.50
N ASP A 97 17.18 8.25 -3.76
CA ASP A 97 17.36 8.19 -2.31
C ASP A 97 17.64 6.78 -1.80
N ALA A 98 16.74 5.82 -1.98
CA ALA A 98 16.85 4.52 -1.38
C ALA A 98 16.21 3.40 -2.22
N ILE A 99 16.64 2.18 -1.95
CA ILE A 99 16.03 0.95 -2.46
C ILE A 99 15.69 0.07 -1.26
N ALA A 100 14.46 -0.45 -1.20
CA ALA A 100 14.01 -1.27 -0.09
C ALA A 100 13.42 -2.60 -0.58
N PRO A 101 14.15 -3.72 -0.51
CA PRO A 101 13.56 -5.04 -0.64
C PRO A 101 12.55 -5.26 0.49
N GLN A 102 11.44 -5.93 0.15
CA GLN A 102 10.36 -6.20 1.07
C GLN A 102 9.78 -7.60 0.92
N VAL A 103 9.28 -8.14 2.02
CA VAL A 103 8.47 -9.35 2.04
C VAL A 103 7.16 -9.08 2.77
N LEU A 104 6.10 -9.76 2.36
CA LEU A 104 4.75 -9.59 2.87
C LEU A 104 4.11 -10.96 3.11
N LEU A 105 3.48 -11.12 4.27
CA LEU A 105 2.62 -12.25 4.59
C LEU A 105 1.20 -11.73 4.82
N GLU A 106 0.24 -12.25 4.08
CA GLU A 106 -1.18 -11.93 4.24
C GLU A 106 -1.95 -13.17 4.71
N PHE A 107 -2.70 -13.04 5.81
CA PHE A 107 -3.53 -14.11 6.38
C PHE A 107 -4.93 -13.55 6.65
N GLY A 108 -5.84 -13.72 5.73
CA GLY A 108 -7.21 -13.21 5.87
C GLY A 108 -7.27 -11.72 6.17
N SER A 109 -7.47 -11.38 7.45
CA SER A 109 -7.57 -9.98 7.91
C SER A 109 -6.24 -9.37 8.37
N CYS A 110 -5.19 -10.17 8.47
CA CYS A 110 -3.88 -9.72 8.96
C CYS A 110 -2.87 -9.64 7.83
N LYS A 111 -2.04 -8.60 7.84
CA LYS A 111 -0.88 -8.47 6.97
C LYS A 111 0.33 -8.12 7.82
N ILE A 112 1.44 -8.80 7.57
CA ILE A 112 2.74 -8.57 8.21
C ILE A 112 3.73 -8.30 7.10
N GLY A 113 4.35 -7.13 7.13
CA GLY A 113 5.37 -6.71 6.18
C GLY A 113 6.71 -6.52 6.88
N LEU A 114 7.77 -6.91 6.19
CA LEU A 114 9.14 -6.67 6.57
C LEU A 114 9.83 -5.99 5.40
N LEU A 115 10.57 -4.93 5.66
CA LEU A 115 11.40 -4.29 4.66
C LEU A 115 12.74 -3.87 5.24
N TYR A 116 13.74 -3.78 4.38
CA TYR A 116 15.05 -3.25 4.74
C TYR A 116 15.42 -2.16 3.74
N GLU A 117 15.55 -0.92 4.23
CA GLU A 117 15.91 0.23 3.40
C GLU A 117 17.41 0.35 3.25
N LEU A 118 17.88 0.37 2.02
CA LEU A 118 19.27 0.64 1.63
C LEU A 118 19.34 2.05 1.07
N VAL A 119 20.00 2.95 1.77
CA VAL A 119 20.21 4.33 1.32
C VAL A 119 21.30 4.34 0.24
N VAL A 120 20.96 4.80 -0.97
CA VAL A 120 21.88 4.91 -2.11
C VAL A 120 22.26 6.35 -2.44
N SER A 121 21.70 7.32 -1.72
CA SER A 121 22.01 8.74 -1.87
C SER A 121 23.29 9.11 -1.12
N GLN A 122 23.74 10.36 -1.27
CA GLN A 122 24.92 10.89 -0.55
C GLN A 122 24.74 10.87 0.99
N ILE A 123 23.51 10.73 1.49
CA ILE A 123 23.19 10.60 2.92
C ILE A 123 23.71 9.25 3.48
N ASN A 124 24.06 8.29 2.63
CA ASN A 124 24.64 7.00 3.04
C ASN A 124 25.88 7.14 3.96
N GLN A 125 26.59 8.25 3.92
CA GLN A 125 27.69 8.53 4.85
C GLN A 125 27.23 8.71 6.30
N ALA A 126 25.96 9.10 6.52
CA ALA A 126 25.37 9.33 7.84
C ALA A 126 24.42 8.21 8.28
N SER A 127 23.82 7.47 7.35
CA SER A 127 22.89 6.39 7.63
C SER A 127 22.94 5.33 6.54
N TYR A 128 23.22 4.08 6.92
CA TYR A 128 23.32 2.94 6.00
C TYR A 128 21.96 2.36 5.60
N GLY A 129 20.89 2.75 6.27
CA GLY A 129 19.53 2.26 6.06
C GLY A 129 18.80 1.89 7.33
N GLY A 130 17.65 1.26 7.18
CA GLY A 130 16.79 0.90 8.29
C GLY A 130 15.99 -0.38 8.05
N PHE A 131 15.67 -1.07 9.13
CA PHE A 131 14.77 -2.21 9.12
C PHE A 131 13.40 -1.78 9.63
N GLU A 132 12.33 -2.12 8.88
CA GLU A 132 10.97 -1.78 9.26
C GLU A 132 10.09 -3.05 9.31
N ILE A 133 9.24 -3.11 10.33
CA ILE A 133 8.20 -4.12 10.48
C ILE A 133 6.86 -3.41 10.43
N SER A 134 5.96 -3.87 9.59
CA SER A 134 4.60 -3.37 9.51
C SER A 134 3.61 -4.45 9.89
N PHE A 135 2.57 -4.07 10.62
CA PHE A 135 1.43 -4.91 10.96
C PHE A 135 0.14 -4.17 10.61
N GLN A 136 -0.72 -4.83 9.84
CA GLN A 136 -2.03 -4.30 9.51
C GLN A 136 -3.09 -5.33 9.83
N TRP A 137 -4.14 -4.90 10.50
CA TRP A 137 -5.35 -5.70 10.71
C TRP A 137 -6.56 -4.96 10.14
N ALA A 138 -7.28 -5.59 9.20
CA ALA A 138 -8.46 -5.03 8.57
C ALA A 138 -9.62 -6.01 8.70
N ASN A 139 -10.58 -5.74 9.59
CA ASN A 139 -11.80 -6.54 9.69
C ASN A 139 -12.85 -6.03 8.71
N THR A 140 -12.94 -6.67 7.54
CA THR A 140 -13.91 -6.30 6.49
C THR A 140 -15.30 -6.89 6.71
N ARG A 141 -15.49 -7.82 7.69
CA ARG A 141 -16.77 -8.49 7.92
C ARG A 141 -17.85 -7.58 8.52
N ASN A 142 -17.46 -6.50 9.18
CA ASN A 142 -18.34 -5.54 9.85
C ASN A 142 -18.33 -4.16 9.18
N ALA A 143 -18.06 -4.06 7.88
CA ALA A 143 -18.22 -2.80 7.17
C ALA A 143 -19.68 -2.34 7.26
N LEU A 144 -19.90 -1.09 7.71
CA LEU A 144 -21.22 -0.46 7.85
C LEU A 144 -22.04 -0.48 6.56
N PHE A 145 -21.39 -0.65 5.42
CA PHE A 145 -21.99 -0.82 4.10
C PHE A 145 -21.79 -2.26 3.62
N LYS A 146 -22.57 -3.17 4.18
CA LYS A 146 -22.70 -4.53 3.62
C LYS A 146 -23.30 -4.39 2.22
N SER A 147 -22.51 -4.57 1.18
CA SER A 147 -23.05 -4.69 -0.17
C SER A 147 -24.12 -5.76 -0.13
N ARG A 148 -25.37 -5.38 -0.40
CA ARG A 148 -26.50 -6.32 -0.50
C ARG A 148 -26.16 -7.29 -1.61
N GLY A 149 -25.72 -8.48 -1.24
CA GLY A 149 -25.33 -9.50 -2.19
C GLY A 149 -26.43 -9.71 -3.22
N SER A 150 -26.04 -9.78 -4.47
CA SER A 150 -26.84 -10.15 -5.60
C SER A 150 -27.77 -11.32 -5.19
N LYS A 151 -29.09 -11.04 -5.17
CA LYS A 151 -30.11 -12.09 -5.03
C LYS A 151 -29.90 -13.09 -6.16
N GLY A 152 -29.50 -14.30 -5.80
CA GLY A 152 -29.42 -15.41 -6.75
C GLY A 152 -30.74 -15.54 -7.53
N TYR A 153 -30.66 -15.55 -8.84
CA TYR A 153 -31.74 -15.91 -9.72
C TYR A 153 -32.20 -17.34 -9.36
N ILE A 154 -33.37 -17.45 -8.74
CA ILE A 154 -34.07 -18.72 -8.62
C ILE A 154 -34.57 -19.07 -10.01
N LYS A 155 -33.90 -20.00 -10.67
CA LYS A 155 -34.40 -20.63 -11.89
C LYS A 155 -35.63 -21.47 -11.50
N THR A 156 -36.81 -20.93 -11.71
CA THR A 156 -38.04 -21.75 -11.70
C THR A 156 -37.97 -22.72 -12.86
N LYS A 157 -37.84 -23.98 -12.53
CA LYS A 157 -37.96 -25.11 -13.47
C LYS A 157 -39.48 -25.28 -13.72
N ASN A 158 -39.96 -24.89 -14.91
CA ASN A 158 -41.30 -25.24 -15.35
C ASN A 158 -41.33 -26.72 -15.73
N MET A 159 -42.29 -27.41 -15.17
CA MET A 159 -42.76 -28.71 -15.60
C MET A 159 -43.34 -28.63 -17.01
#